data_2f3e76ddabe6d160020a457eb9d1e0ff
#
_entry.id   2f3e76ddabe6d160020a457eb9d1e0ff
#
_cell.length_a   1.000
_cell.length_b   1.000
_cell.length_c   1.000
_cell.angle_alpha   90.00
_cell.angle_beta   90.00
_cell.angle_gamma   90.00
#
_symmetry.space_group_name_H-M   'P 1'
#
loop_
_entity.id
_entity.type
_entity.pdbx_description
1 polymer ?
#
loop_
_entity_poly.entity_id
_entity_poly.type
_entity_poly.pdbx_seq_one_letter_code
_entity_poly.pdbx_strand_id
1 'polypeptide(L)'
;MRTAAALSTTAEAGVAAAEAADAVAAKLAAAVASQRTDAGQPVAGTAPDPEPGAPPTAPGEVPAPPAGAPRCDLVLVTVTPEHHDHLGDVIAAVEARLEPGALLGAVAAGVIGPGVEVEEGPGVAVWALAAPGGWIQPFRAWTLHPASGGVTVAGWPDTEPDDVVLVLADPHSFPAAQLTERLAARSPGLRIVGGMVSGGVGRSRLAVDGQVHDEGAVGVLLRDVAVTTEVSSACRAIGRPVTVTSAEGEAVLSLAGEPATEHLDRVLSGLGAEDLALLERGGLQLGLVIDEVADAYGTGDFLLRGILGIDADRGAVTVGDHVAPGTTVQFHLRDPVQAGIDLTARLRRLAAGSGSGGGEPAGALLFTCLGRGRGLFGVPDHDARAVADHLGVDVGGATCDGELGPAGQRSALHGFSAVVLTVRDQRR
;
A
#
# COMPACT_ATOMS: atom_id res chain seq x y z
N MET A 1 8.67 -14.83 12.07
CA MET A 1 9.05 -13.78 11.12
C MET A 1 9.51 -12.55 11.88
N ARG A 2 10.29 -11.67 11.28
CA ARG A 2 10.76 -10.41 11.87
C ARG A 2 10.70 -9.31 10.86
N THR A 3 10.37 -8.11 11.32
CA THR A 3 10.42 -6.90 10.51
C THR A 3 11.14 -5.79 11.27
N ALA A 4 11.59 -4.81 10.55
CA ALA A 4 12.06 -3.54 11.07
C ALA A 4 11.75 -2.44 10.07
N ALA A 5 11.45 -1.24 10.55
CA ALA A 5 11.31 -0.07 9.71
C ALA A 5 12.03 1.13 10.32
N ALA A 6 12.49 2.03 9.45
CA ALA A 6 13.06 3.31 9.82
C ALA A 6 12.76 4.35 8.75
N LEU A 7 12.82 5.62 9.15
CA LEU A 7 12.61 6.78 8.29
C LEU A 7 13.71 7.80 8.59
N SER A 8 14.24 8.41 7.53
CA SER A 8 15.09 9.61 7.61
C SER A 8 14.49 10.75 6.80
N THR A 9 14.58 11.97 7.32
CA THR A 9 14.18 13.24 6.65
C THR A 9 15.37 14.09 6.28
N THR A 10 16.56 13.52 6.26
CA THR A 10 17.79 14.19 5.83
C THR A 10 17.69 14.57 4.35
N ALA A 11 18.07 15.80 4.01
CA ALA A 11 17.94 16.35 2.66
C ALA A 11 18.88 15.69 1.64
N GLU A 12 20.01 15.15 2.07
CA GLU A 12 20.97 14.46 1.20
C GLU A 12 20.56 12.98 1.10
N ALA A 13 20.21 12.53 -0.11
CA ALA A 13 19.59 11.23 -0.36
C ALA A 13 20.43 10.03 0.11
N GLY A 14 21.74 10.06 -0.15
CA GLY A 14 22.64 8.97 0.27
C GLY A 14 22.81 8.89 1.78
N VAL A 15 22.82 10.02 2.48
CA VAL A 15 22.86 10.08 3.95
C VAL A 15 21.56 9.59 4.54
N ALA A 16 20.41 10.04 4.02
CA ALA A 16 19.10 9.59 4.46
C ALA A 16 18.92 8.07 4.32
N ALA A 17 19.37 7.53 3.17
CA ALA A 17 19.34 6.09 2.91
C ALA A 17 20.22 5.31 3.90
N ALA A 18 21.41 5.81 4.18
CA ALA A 18 22.33 5.22 5.14
C ALA A 18 21.74 5.18 6.55
N GLU A 19 21.25 6.32 7.04
CA GLU A 19 20.64 6.46 8.37
C GLU A 19 19.46 5.49 8.53
N ALA A 20 18.55 5.43 7.57
CA ALA A 20 17.40 4.55 7.62
C ALA A 20 17.81 3.06 7.57
N ALA A 21 18.74 2.68 6.69
CA ALA A 21 19.21 1.30 6.57
C ALA A 21 19.99 0.85 7.83
N ASP A 22 20.84 1.68 8.39
CA ASP A 22 21.61 1.37 9.61
C ASP A 22 20.66 1.19 10.81
N ALA A 23 19.60 2.01 10.91
CA ALA A 23 18.58 1.86 11.94
C ALA A 23 17.78 0.55 11.80
N VAL A 24 17.44 0.16 10.57
CA VAL A 24 16.78 -1.13 10.27
C VAL A 24 17.68 -2.30 10.63
N ALA A 25 18.96 -2.27 10.23
CA ALA A 25 19.94 -3.31 10.56
C ALA A 25 20.06 -3.52 12.08
N ALA A 26 20.16 -2.41 12.84
CA ALA A 26 20.24 -2.44 14.29
C ALA A 26 18.99 -3.07 14.94
N LYS A 27 17.79 -2.72 14.48
CA LYS A 27 16.52 -3.29 14.95
C LYS A 27 16.42 -4.79 14.66
N LEU A 28 16.76 -5.23 13.44
CA LEU A 28 16.76 -6.65 13.08
C LEU A 28 17.75 -7.44 13.94
N ALA A 29 18.95 -6.90 14.20
CA ALA A 29 19.95 -7.52 15.06
C ALA A 29 19.45 -7.66 16.51
N ALA A 30 18.82 -6.60 17.06
CA ALA A 30 18.25 -6.63 18.42
C ALA A 30 17.13 -7.68 18.54
N ALA A 31 16.27 -7.82 17.54
CA ALA A 31 15.21 -8.83 17.50
C ALA A 31 15.78 -10.28 17.47
N VAL A 32 16.95 -10.50 16.85
CA VAL A 32 17.66 -11.78 16.88
C VAL A 32 18.23 -12.07 18.28
N ALA A 33 18.85 -11.06 18.91
CA ALA A 33 19.45 -11.21 20.23
C ALA A 33 18.41 -11.55 21.32
N SER A 34 17.26 -10.87 21.28
CA SER A 34 16.13 -11.10 22.20
C SER A 34 15.63 -12.55 22.16
N GLN A 35 15.49 -13.15 20.99
CA GLN A 35 15.03 -14.54 20.85
C GLN A 35 16.06 -15.57 21.34
N ARG A 36 17.37 -15.27 21.26
CA ARG A 36 18.41 -16.16 21.80
C ARG A 36 18.40 -16.21 23.33
N THR A 37 18.10 -15.09 23.97
CA THR A 37 17.94 -15.02 25.42
C THR A 37 16.72 -15.79 25.93
N ASP A 38 15.59 -15.66 25.23
CA ASP A 38 14.34 -16.37 25.55
C ASP A 38 14.46 -17.90 25.33
N ALA A 39 15.30 -18.34 24.41
CA ALA A 39 15.56 -19.75 24.12
C ALA A 39 16.60 -20.39 25.07
N GLY A 40 17.13 -19.64 26.06
CA GLY A 40 18.11 -20.15 26.99
C GLY A 40 19.48 -20.50 26.39
N GLN A 41 19.76 -20.06 25.17
CA GLN A 41 21.09 -20.23 24.57
C GLN A 41 22.05 -19.16 25.08
N PRO A 42 23.30 -19.55 25.50
CA PRO A 42 24.26 -18.56 25.97
C PRO A 42 24.60 -17.58 24.87
N VAL A 43 24.55 -16.30 25.18
CA VAL A 43 25.04 -15.22 24.30
C VAL A 43 26.50 -15.56 23.98
N ALA A 44 26.85 -15.71 22.71
CA ALA A 44 28.24 -15.89 22.32
C ALA A 44 29.05 -14.73 22.90
N GLY A 45 30.08 -15.06 23.64
CA GLY A 45 30.92 -14.09 24.33
C GLY A 45 31.42 -13.02 23.36
N THR A 46 31.57 -11.80 23.87
CA THR A 46 32.24 -10.69 23.24
C THR A 46 33.40 -11.20 22.38
N ALA A 47 33.44 -10.83 21.12
CA ALA A 47 34.57 -11.14 20.24
C ALA A 47 35.87 -10.73 20.95
N PRO A 48 36.94 -11.54 20.88
CA PRO A 48 38.20 -11.15 21.44
C PRO A 48 38.67 -9.85 20.77
N ASP A 49 39.25 -8.96 21.60
CA ASP A 49 39.88 -7.75 21.11
C ASP A 49 40.83 -8.09 19.94
N PRO A 50 40.89 -7.28 18.87
CA PRO A 50 41.78 -7.55 17.77
C PRO A 50 43.23 -7.57 18.22
N GLU A 51 43.95 -8.59 17.84
CA GLU A 51 45.39 -8.73 18.14
C GLU A 51 46.13 -7.44 17.69
N PRO A 52 47.02 -6.90 18.52
CA PRO A 52 47.79 -5.73 18.12
C PRO A 52 48.82 -6.12 17.04
N GLY A 53 48.56 -5.73 15.79
CA GLY A 53 49.49 -5.97 14.67
C GLY A 53 48.85 -6.26 13.32
N ALA A 54 47.55 -6.25 13.19
CA ALA A 54 46.93 -6.39 11.87
C ALA A 54 47.23 -5.15 10.97
N PRO A 55 47.64 -5.35 9.70
CA PRO A 55 47.90 -4.22 8.80
C PRO A 55 46.59 -3.45 8.52
N PRO A 56 46.67 -2.12 8.29
CA PRO A 56 45.49 -1.32 7.95
C PRO A 56 44.88 -1.81 6.64
N THR A 57 43.57 -2.05 6.67
CA THR A 57 42.77 -2.37 5.49
C THR A 57 42.94 -1.28 4.42
N ALA A 58 43.12 -1.68 3.17
CA ALA A 58 43.26 -0.78 2.04
C ALA A 58 41.95 0.07 1.88
N PRO A 59 42.05 1.33 1.49
CA PRO A 59 40.87 2.16 1.24
C PRO A 59 40.09 1.60 0.04
N GLY A 60 38.86 1.11 0.30
CA GLY A 60 37.96 0.54 -0.72
C GLY A 60 37.47 -0.89 -0.42
N GLU A 61 37.99 -1.60 0.56
CA GLU A 61 37.42 -2.88 1.00
C GLU A 61 36.28 -2.65 2.00
N VAL A 62 35.07 -2.91 1.57
CA VAL A 62 33.90 -2.99 2.48
C VAL A 62 34.14 -4.24 3.36
N PRO A 63 34.18 -4.10 4.69
CA PRO A 63 34.34 -5.25 5.55
C PRO A 63 33.19 -6.24 5.35
N ALA A 64 33.51 -7.52 5.25
CA ALA A 64 32.51 -8.57 5.15
C ALA A 64 31.57 -8.51 6.37
N PRO A 65 30.25 -8.71 6.19
CA PRO A 65 29.31 -8.67 7.29
C PRO A 65 29.71 -9.70 8.36
N PRO A 66 29.52 -9.38 9.66
CA PRO A 66 29.85 -10.29 10.73
C PRO A 66 29.08 -11.60 10.57
N ALA A 67 29.74 -12.74 10.72
CA ALA A 67 29.12 -14.06 10.66
C ALA A 67 27.95 -14.13 11.67
N GLY A 68 26.71 -14.23 11.16
CA GLY A 68 25.48 -14.21 11.95
C GLY A 68 24.67 -12.91 11.84
N ALA A 69 24.97 -12.04 10.88
CA ALA A 69 24.08 -10.93 10.53
C ALA A 69 22.65 -11.47 10.24
N PRO A 70 21.60 -10.79 10.71
CA PRO A 70 20.23 -11.24 10.46
C PRO A 70 19.96 -11.22 8.96
N ARG A 71 19.51 -12.34 8.42
CA ARG A 71 19.12 -12.43 7.02
C ARG A 71 17.94 -11.46 6.77
N CYS A 72 18.06 -10.68 5.72
CA CYS A 72 17.00 -9.80 5.21
C CYS A 72 16.50 -10.41 3.90
N ASP A 73 15.24 -10.89 3.87
CA ASP A 73 14.70 -11.57 2.70
C ASP A 73 14.01 -10.60 1.74
N LEU A 74 13.45 -9.50 2.27
CA LEU A 74 12.81 -8.43 1.48
C LEU A 74 13.10 -7.07 2.11
N VAL A 75 13.38 -6.08 1.28
CA VAL A 75 13.40 -4.66 1.63
C VAL A 75 12.45 -3.88 0.73
N LEU A 76 11.63 -3.02 1.33
CA LEU A 76 10.86 -1.99 0.65
C LEU A 76 11.45 -0.63 0.98
N VAL A 77 11.77 0.15 -0.06
CA VAL A 77 12.29 1.52 0.05
C VAL A 77 11.31 2.47 -0.62
N THR A 78 10.84 3.47 0.12
CA THR A 78 10.03 4.54 -0.47
C THR A 78 10.69 5.88 -0.22
N VAL A 79 10.69 6.74 -1.22
CA VAL A 79 11.27 8.08 -1.15
C VAL A 79 10.26 9.13 -1.60
N THR A 80 10.36 10.33 -1.01
CA THR A 80 9.55 11.47 -1.44
C THR A 80 10.07 12.06 -2.75
N PRO A 81 9.30 12.95 -3.43
CA PRO A 81 9.67 13.54 -4.70
C PRO A 81 10.98 14.31 -4.68
N GLU A 82 11.40 14.85 -3.52
CA GLU A 82 12.69 15.53 -3.33
C GLU A 82 13.90 14.65 -3.64
N HIS A 83 13.74 13.34 -3.51
CA HIS A 83 14.77 12.35 -3.82
C HIS A 83 14.53 11.61 -5.16
N HIS A 84 13.60 12.11 -6.00
CA HIS A 84 13.22 11.47 -7.25
C HIS A 84 14.42 11.09 -8.13
N ASP A 85 15.32 12.01 -8.41
CA ASP A 85 16.47 11.78 -9.28
C ASP A 85 17.55 10.90 -8.64
N HIS A 86 17.49 10.70 -7.33
CA HIS A 86 18.45 9.96 -6.53
C HIS A 86 17.96 8.56 -6.10
N LEU A 87 16.81 8.09 -6.61
CA LEU A 87 16.29 6.77 -6.21
C LEU A 87 17.35 5.67 -6.39
N GLY A 88 18.11 5.68 -7.50
CA GLY A 88 19.17 4.70 -7.75
C GLY A 88 20.28 4.73 -6.70
N ASP A 89 20.71 5.93 -6.27
CA ASP A 89 21.73 6.10 -5.23
C ASP A 89 21.21 5.61 -3.86
N VAL A 90 19.95 5.91 -3.54
CA VAL A 90 19.26 5.42 -2.32
C VAL A 90 19.22 3.89 -2.30
N ILE A 91 18.78 3.26 -3.41
CA ILE A 91 18.71 1.80 -3.53
C ILE A 91 20.09 1.18 -3.31
N ALA A 92 21.12 1.67 -4.01
CA ALA A 92 22.49 1.16 -3.86
C ALA A 92 23.03 1.30 -2.42
N ALA A 93 22.74 2.42 -1.75
CA ALA A 93 23.13 2.64 -0.36
C ALA A 93 22.44 1.67 0.61
N VAL A 94 21.17 1.33 0.37
CA VAL A 94 20.40 0.37 1.19
C VAL A 94 20.88 -1.06 0.93
N GLU A 95 21.05 -1.45 -0.34
CA GLU A 95 21.58 -2.76 -0.71
C GLU A 95 22.93 -3.05 -0.07
N ALA A 96 23.84 -2.09 -0.12
CA ALA A 96 25.19 -2.24 0.47
C ALA A 96 25.17 -2.46 2.01
N ARG A 97 24.08 -2.10 2.69
CA ARG A 97 23.97 -2.24 4.16
C ARG A 97 23.15 -3.43 4.61
N LEU A 98 22.11 -3.76 3.88
CA LEU A 98 21.14 -4.79 4.30
C LEU A 98 21.29 -6.09 3.52
N GLU A 99 21.99 -6.11 2.37
CA GLU A 99 22.20 -7.27 1.49
C GLU A 99 20.92 -8.11 1.34
N PRO A 100 19.77 -7.50 0.91
CA PRO A 100 18.49 -8.19 0.89
C PRO A 100 18.43 -9.26 -0.19
N GLY A 101 17.60 -10.29 0.04
CA GLY A 101 17.28 -11.30 -0.97
C GLY A 101 16.45 -10.75 -2.13
N ALA A 102 15.62 -9.74 -1.88
CA ALA A 102 14.83 -8.98 -2.84
C ALA A 102 14.68 -7.52 -2.36
N LEU A 103 14.70 -6.57 -3.29
CA LEU A 103 14.49 -5.16 -2.99
C LEU A 103 13.47 -4.54 -3.94
N LEU A 104 12.47 -3.86 -3.37
CA LEU A 104 11.57 -2.97 -4.08
C LEU A 104 11.81 -1.53 -3.68
N GLY A 105 11.70 -0.61 -4.62
CA GLY A 105 11.79 0.82 -4.37
C GLY A 105 10.79 1.62 -5.20
N ALA A 106 10.37 2.77 -4.67
CA ALA A 106 9.54 3.71 -5.42
C ALA A 106 9.68 5.15 -4.93
N VAL A 107 9.50 6.08 -5.84
CA VAL A 107 9.13 7.46 -5.51
C VAL A 107 7.63 7.50 -5.27
N ALA A 108 7.22 8.04 -4.13
CA ALA A 108 5.81 8.20 -3.76
C ALA A 108 5.56 9.65 -3.30
N ALA A 109 4.32 10.11 -3.38
CA ALA A 109 3.97 11.48 -2.98
C ALA A 109 4.21 11.75 -1.50
N GLY A 110 4.20 10.70 -0.69
CA GLY A 110 4.61 10.71 0.72
C GLY A 110 5.12 9.33 1.14
N VAL A 111 5.90 9.29 2.21
CA VAL A 111 6.48 8.04 2.74
C VAL A 111 6.06 7.81 4.18
N ILE A 112 5.97 6.53 4.55
CA ILE A 112 5.49 6.10 5.85
C ILE A 112 6.60 5.36 6.58
N GLY A 113 6.89 5.81 7.80
CA GLY A 113 7.78 5.18 8.75
C GLY A 113 7.07 4.84 10.07
N PRO A 114 7.81 4.37 11.10
CA PRO A 114 7.22 3.98 12.37
C PRO A 114 6.46 5.13 13.05
N GLY A 115 5.13 5.15 12.90
CA GLY A 115 4.23 6.15 13.47
C GLY A 115 4.34 7.55 12.87
N VAL A 116 4.95 7.70 11.70
CA VAL A 116 5.19 9.00 11.04
C VAL A 116 4.85 8.93 9.56
N GLU A 117 4.21 9.97 9.04
CA GLU A 117 3.93 10.19 7.62
C GLU A 117 4.63 11.47 7.16
N VAL A 118 5.54 11.36 6.19
CA VAL A 118 6.16 12.53 5.54
C VAL A 118 5.37 12.83 4.28
N GLU A 119 4.47 13.80 4.37
CA GLU A 119 3.62 14.26 3.27
C GLU A 119 4.30 15.38 2.46
N GLU A 120 5.25 16.09 3.05
CA GLU A 120 5.98 17.20 2.44
C GLU A 120 7.45 17.18 2.89
N GLY A 121 8.35 17.55 1.99
CA GLY A 121 9.79 17.61 2.25
C GLY A 121 10.50 16.27 2.07
N PRO A 122 11.83 16.23 2.28
CA PRO A 122 12.65 15.04 2.03
C PRO A 122 12.30 13.90 2.98
N GLY A 123 12.20 12.69 2.45
CA GLY A 123 11.96 11.48 3.23
C GLY A 123 12.45 10.23 2.52
N VAL A 124 13.12 9.36 3.26
CA VAL A 124 13.49 8.00 2.86
C VAL A 124 13.01 7.05 3.93
N ALA A 125 12.05 6.19 3.60
CA ALA A 125 11.58 5.15 4.48
C ALA A 125 12.08 3.78 4.00
N VAL A 126 12.57 2.97 4.92
CA VAL A 126 13.07 1.61 4.69
C VAL A 126 12.31 0.66 5.62
N TRP A 127 11.68 -0.34 5.03
CA TRP A 127 11.05 -1.44 5.75
C TRP A 127 11.68 -2.76 5.30
N ALA A 128 11.99 -3.63 6.24
CA ALA A 128 12.66 -4.90 5.98
C ALA A 128 11.93 -6.07 6.62
N LEU A 129 11.98 -7.23 5.97
CA LEU A 129 11.40 -8.49 6.38
C LEU A 129 12.45 -9.60 6.36
N ALA A 130 12.54 -10.34 7.47
CA ALA A 130 13.16 -11.65 7.52
C ALA A 130 12.05 -12.71 7.68
N ALA A 131 11.89 -13.55 6.65
CA ALA A 131 10.85 -14.57 6.54
C ALA A 131 11.48 -15.97 6.34
N PRO A 132 12.04 -16.58 7.40
CA PRO A 132 12.66 -17.90 7.29
C PRO A 132 11.65 -18.93 6.79
N GLY A 133 11.97 -19.60 5.68
CA GLY A 133 11.11 -20.62 5.04
C GLY A 133 10.09 -20.04 4.06
N GLY A 134 9.90 -18.74 4.01
CA GLY A 134 9.14 -18.09 2.96
C GLY A 134 9.90 -18.03 1.64
N TRP A 135 9.16 -18.01 0.54
CA TRP A 135 9.72 -17.80 -0.79
C TRP A 135 9.29 -16.45 -1.32
N ILE A 136 10.26 -15.65 -1.77
CA ILE A 136 10.07 -14.27 -2.21
C ILE A 136 10.69 -14.14 -3.59
N GLN A 137 9.86 -13.84 -4.60
CA GLN A 137 10.31 -13.67 -5.98
C GLN A 137 10.05 -12.23 -6.44
N PRO A 138 11.08 -11.43 -6.66
CA PRO A 138 10.94 -10.12 -7.27
C PRO A 138 10.56 -10.24 -8.75
N PHE A 139 9.82 -9.24 -9.25
CA PHE A 139 9.44 -9.15 -10.65
C PHE A 139 9.25 -7.71 -11.10
N ARG A 140 9.34 -7.51 -12.41
CA ARG A 140 8.87 -6.31 -13.10
C ARG A 140 7.74 -6.68 -14.05
N ALA A 141 6.69 -5.87 -14.09
CA ALA A 141 5.61 -5.99 -15.06
C ALA A 141 5.45 -4.69 -15.87
N TRP A 142 5.08 -4.82 -17.14
CA TRP A 142 4.91 -3.68 -18.02
C TRP A 142 3.77 -3.92 -19.01
N THR A 143 3.29 -2.83 -19.61
CA THR A 143 2.18 -2.84 -20.54
C THR A 143 2.67 -3.03 -21.97
N LEU A 144 2.03 -3.91 -22.70
CA LEU A 144 2.19 -4.10 -24.16
C LEU A 144 0.90 -3.72 -24.87
N HIS A 145 1.06 -3.07 -26.03
CA HIS A 145 -0.04 -2.70 -26.93
C HIS A 145 0.11 -3.50 -28.22
N PRO A 146 -0.49 -4.70 -28.32
CA PRO A 146 -0.41 -5.54 -29.52
C PRO A 146 -1.05 -4.84 -30.73
N ALA A 147 -0.54 -5.11 -31.93
CA ALA A 147 -1.11 -4.58 -33.18
C ALA A 147 -2.57 -5.02 -33.43
N SER A 148 -3.02 -6.10 -32.79
CA SER A 148 -4.42 -6.56 -32.79
C SER A 148 -5.35 -5.72 -31.92
N GLY A 149 -4.84 -4.72 -31.24
CA GLY A 149 -5.57 -3.91 -30.27
C GLY A 149 -5.61 -4.52 -28.87
N GLY A 150 -6.04 -3.70 -27.90
CA GLY A 150 -6.13 -4.06 -26.50
C GLY A 150 -4.84 -3.84 -25.71
N VAL A 151 -4.86 -4.23 -24.45
CA VAL A 151 -3.76 -4.08 -23.50
C VAL A 151 -3.39 -5.45 -22.92
N THR A 152 -2.09 -5.74 -22.89
CA THR A 152 -1.54 -6.97 -22.27
C THR A 152 -0.46 -6.59 -21.27
N VAL A 153 -0.49 -7.20 -20.09
CA VAL A 153 0.58 -7.07 -19.10
C VAL A 153 1.57 -8.21 -19.31
N ALA A 154 2.83 -7.86 -19.47
CA ALA A 154 3.96 -8.80 -19.53
C ALA A 154 4.77 -8.76 -18.22
N GLY A 155 5.53 -9.80 -17.92
CA GLY A 155 6.39 -9.88 -16.74
C GLY A 155 5.67 -10.19 -15.43
N TRP A 156 4.34 -10.38 -15.45
CA TRP A 156 3.60 -10.83 -14.26
C TRP A 156 4.00 -12.28 -13.92
N PRO A 157 4.26 -12.58 -12.64
CA PRO A 157 4.73 -13.92 -12.24
C PRO A 157 3.64 -14.98 -12.36
N ASP A 158 4.05 -16.24 -12.46
CA ASP A 158 3.14 -17.35 -12.32
C ASP A 158 2.70 -17.50 -10.86
N THR A 159 1.39 -17.44 -10.63
CA THR A 159 0.81 -17.42 -9.29
C THR A 159 0.04 -18.70 -8.99
N GLU A 160 0.05 -19.13 -7.72
CA GLU A 160 -0.76 -20.20 -7.17
C GLU A 160 -1.90 -19.63 -6.30
N PRO A 161 -2.95 -20.42 -6.00
CA PRO A 161 -3.94 -20.04 -4.99
C PRO A 161 -3.26 -19.70 -3.65
N ASP A 162 -3.75 -18.66 -2.96
CA ASP A 162 -3.25 -18.18 -1.69
C ASP A 162 -1.89 -17.42 -1.73
N ASP A 163 -1.25 -17.31 -2.88
CA ASP A 163 -0.11 -16.41 -3.04
C ASP A 163 -0.50 -14.96 -2.73
N VAL A 164 0.49 -14.18 -2.31
CA VAL A 164 0.34 -12.74 -2.12
C VAL A 164 1.31 -12.00 -3.03
N VAL A 165 0.82 -11.07 -3.80
CA VAL A 165 1.63 -10.19 -4.64
C VAL A 165 1.63 -8.81 -4.02
N LEU A 166 2.81 -8.36 -3.55
CA LEU A 166 3.04 -6.97 -3.18
C LEU A 166 3.51 -6.21 -4.41
N VAL A 167 2.82 -5.13 -4.77
CA VAL A 167 3.04 -4.40 -6.03
C VAL A 167 3.08 -2.89 -5.78
N LEU A 168 4.04 -2.22 -6.42
CA LEU A 168 4.10 -0.77 -6.60
C LEU A 168 4.02 -0.49 -8.10
N ALA A 169 3.05 0.30 -8.53
CA ALA A 169 2.78 0.52 -9.95
C ALA A 169 2.63 2.00 -10.30
N ASP A 170 3.04 2.35 -11.50
CA ASP A 170 2.81 3.67 -12.06
C ASP A 170 1.34 3.86 -12.48
N PRO A 171 0.63 4.87 -11.96
CA PRO A 171 -0.78 5.10 -12.27
C PRO A 171 -1.06 5.44 -13.74
N HIS A 172 -0.06 5.90 -14.49
CA HIS A 172 -0.21 6.38 -15.87
C HIS A 172 0.08 5.32 -16.93
N SER A 173 0.88 4.29 -16.60
CA SER A 173 1.31 3.28 -17.56
C SER A 173 0.88 1.86 -17.23
N PHE A 174 0.38 1.60 -16.01
CA PHE A 174 0.02 0.26 -15.57
C PHE A 174 -1.48 0.10 -15.32
N PRO A 175 -2.17 -0.81 -16.03
CA PRO A 175 -3.62 -0.98 -15.97
C PRO A 175 -4.05 -1.85 -14.78
N ALA A 176 -3.80 -1.41 -13.54
CA ALA A 176 -3.98 -2.20 -12.33
C ALA A 176 -5.44 -2.67 -12.13
N ALA A 177 -6.43 -1.80 -12.39
CA ALA A 177 -7.85 -2.15 -12.26
C ALA A 177 -8.22 -3.30 -13.20
N GLN A 178 -7.89 -3.19 -14.50
CA GLN A 178 -8.17 -4.23 -15.49
C GLN A 178 -7.39 -5.53 -15.21
N LEU A 179 -6.17 -5.42 -14.68
CA LEU A 179 -5.39 -6.60 -14.30
C LEU A 179 -6.03 -7.34 -13.14
N THR A 180 -6.43 -6.65 -12.07
CA THR A 180 -7.07 -7.27 -10.91
C THR A 180 -8.39 -7.96 -11.26
N GLU A 181 -9.20 -7.37 -12.14
CA GLU A 181 -10.42 -7.99 -12.66
C GLU A 181 -10.14 -9.28 -13.44
N ARG A 182 -9.13 -9.26 -14.34
CA ARG A 182 -8.74 -10.45 -15.11
C ARG A 182 -8.19 -11.56 -14.22
N LEU A 183 -7.39 -11.20 -13.22
CA LEU A 183 -6.80 -12.16 -12.28
C LEU A 183 -7.84 -12.77 -11.35
N ALA A 184 -8.86 -12.02 -10.94
CA ALA A 184 -9.97 -12.54 -10.13
C ALA A 184 -10.66 -13.76 -10.78
N ALA A 185 -10.77 -13.74 -12.11
CA ALA A 185 -11.38 -14.85 -12.87
C ALA A 185 -10.41 -16.03 -13.11
N ARG A 186 -9.08 -15.78 -13.17
CA ARG A 186 -8.09 -16.78 -13.55
C ARG A 186 -7.36 -17.42 -12.36
N SER A 187 -7.21 -16.67 -11.29
CA SER A 187 -6.46 -17.06 -10.09
C SER A 187 -7.28 -16.72 -8.85
N PRO A 188 -8.41 -17.43 -8.61
CA PRO A 188 -9.20 -17.20 -7.41
C PRO A 188 -8.36 -17.48 -6.16
N GLY A 189 -8.44 -16.62 -5.15
CA GLY A 189 -7.61 -16.68 -3.95
C GLY A 189 -6.33 -15.88 -3.98
N LEU A 190 -5.84 -15.46 -5.17
CA LEU A 190 -4.69 -14.59 -5.28
C LEU A 190 -4.97 -13.23 -4.61
N ARG A 191 -4.09 -12.84 -3.70
CA ARG A 191 -4.16 -11.56 -3.00
C ARG A 191 -3.15 -10.59 -3.59
N ILE A 192 -3.62 -9.43 -4.06
CA ILE A 192 -2.77 -8.35 -4.59
C ILE A 192 -2.88 -7.19 -3.62
N VAL A 193 -1.74 -6.71 -3.13
CA VAL A 193 -1.63 -5.65 -2.13
C VAL A 193 -0.57 -4.65 -2.57
N GLY A 194 -0.74 -3.39 -2.25
CA GLY A 194 0.23 -2.35 -2.57
C GLY A 194 -0.44 -1.06 -3.02
N GLY A 195 0.17 -0.35 -3.96
CA GLY A 195 -0.38 0.93 -4.39
C GLY A 195 0.10 1.41 -5.76
N MET A 196 -0.69 2.32 -6.31
CA MET A 196 -0.30 3.15 -7.43
C MET A 196 0.53 4.29 -6.87
N VAL A 197 1.82 4.37 -7.23
CA VAL A 197 2.75 5.32 -6.65
C VAL A 197 3.29 6.26 -7.71
N SER A 198 3.22 7.54 -7.43
CA SER A 198 3.82 8.59 -8.25
C SER A 198 4.46 9.66 -7.37
N GLY A 199 5.44 10.36 -7.92
CA GLY A 199 6.04 11.53 -7.28
C GLY A 199 5.15 12.79 -7.33
N GLY A 200 3.87 12.65 -7.62
CA GLY A 200 2.91 13.75 -7.76
C GLY A 200 2.98 14.40 -9.15
N VAL A 201 3.96 15.25 -9.41
CA VAL A 201 4.12 15.91 -10.73
C VAL A 201 5.29 15.28 -11.46
N GLY A 202 5.03 14.52 -12.52
CA GLY A 202 6.09 13.99 -13.37
C GLY A 202 5.98 12.49 -13.59
N ARG A 203 7.12 11.86 -13.86
CA ARG A 203 7.22 10.43 -14.13
C ARG A 203 7.39 9.66 -12.82
N SER A 204 6.72 8.53 -12.72
CA SER A 204 6.98 7.58 -11.65
C SER A 204 8.41 7.05 -11.75
N ARG A 205 8.99 6.71 -10.63
CA ARG A 205 10.23 5.96 -10.56
C ARG A 205 10.05 4.77 -9.64
N LEU A 206 10.32 3.60 -10.18
CA LEU A 206 10.18 2.31 -9.52
C LEU A 206 11.51 1.58 -9.57
N ALA A 207 11.83 0.81 -8.55
CA ALA A 207 13.06 0.02 -8.52
C ALA A 207 12.77 -1.42 -8.10
N VAL A 208 13.45 -2.37 -8.74
CA VAL A 208 13.48 -3.77 -8.34
C VAL A 208 14.89 -4.31 -8.57
N ASP A 209 15.46 -4.94 -7.53
CA ASP A 209 16.79 -5.55 -7.55
C ASP A 209 17.86 -4.67 -8.22
N GLY A 210 18.01 -3.45 -7.74
CA GLY A 210 19.02 -2.48 -8.19
C GLY A 210 18.72 -1.78 -9.53
N GLN A 211 17.64 -2.15 -10.23
CA GLN A 211 17.28 -1.53 -11.51
C GLN A 211 16.13 -0.54 -11.34
N VAL A 212 16.29 0.69 -11.86
CA VAL A 212 15.29 1.75 -11.85
C VAL A 212 14.52 1.77 -13.16
N HIS A 213 13.20 1.95 -13.07
CA HIS A 213 12.25 1.98 -14.18
C HIS A 213 11.32 3.19 -14.07
N ASP A 214 10.98 3.80 -15.19
CA ASP A 214 10.14 5.00 -15.25
C ASP A 214 8.66 4.69 -15.57
N GLU A 215 8.30 3.40 -15.72
CA GLU A 215 6.96 2.95 -16.11
C GLU A 215 6.68 1.51 -15.67
N GLY A 216 5.41 1.13 -15.67
CA GLY A 216 4.95 -0.23 -15.38
C GLY A 216 4.73 -0.47 -13.91
N ALA A 217 5.13 -1.63 -13.43
CA ALA A 217 5.04 -2.03 -12.04
C ALA A 217 6.25 -2.87 -11.62
N VAL A 218 6.59 -2.76 -10.35
CA VAL A 218 7.55 -3.66 -9.69
C VAL A 218 6.86 -4.34 -8.52
N GLY A 219 7.26 -5.55 -8.19
CA GLY A 219 6.63 -6.27 -7.10
C GLY A 219 7.41 -7.47 -6.64
N VAL A 220 6.89 -8.10 -5.60
CA VAL A 220 7.33 -9.43 -5.14
C VAL A 220 6.14 -10.35 -5.00
N LEU A 221 6.33 -11.59 -5.42
CA LEU A 221 5.44 -12.69 -5.09
C LEU A 221 5.91 -13.30 -3.77
N LEU A 222 4.99 -13.38 -2.81
CA LEU A 222 5.20 -13.95 -1.48
C LEU A 222 4.45 -15.29 -1.40
N ARG A 223 5.17 -16.37 -1.15
CA ARG A 223 4.63 -17.71 -0.92
C ARG A 223 5.14 -18.24 0.41
N ASP A 224 4.29 -18.91 1.17
CA ASP A 224 4.60 -19.39 2.53
C ASP A 224 5.01 -18.26 3.51
N VAL A 225 4.56 -17.03 3.22
CA VAL A 225 4.68 -15.86 4.12
C VAL A 225 3.31 -15.57 4.70
N ALA A 226 3.17 -15.72 6.01
CA ALA A 226 1.90 -15.45 6.68
C ALA A 226 1.61 -13.95 6.71
N VAL A 227 0.63 -13.52 5.93
CA VAL A 227 0.17 -12.13 5.88
C VAL A 227 -1.35 -12.05 6.01
N THR A 228 -1.82 -10.96 6.59
CA THR A 228 -3.24 -10.61 6.64
C THR A 228 -3.40 -9.16 6.18
N THR A 229 -4.46 -8.88 5.43
CA THR A 229 -4.68 -7.55 4.86
C THR A 229 -6.09 -7.07 5.19
N GLU A 230 -6.21 -5.79 5.55
CA GLU A 230 -7.47 -5.08 5.72
C GLU A 230 -7.47 -3.80 4.90
N VAL A 231 -8.67 -3.40 4.44
CA VAL A 231 -8.89 -2.12 3.74
C VAL A 231 -9.83 -1.27 4.57
N SER A 232 -9.41 -0.03 4.86
CA SER A 232 -10.23 0.97 5.52
C SER A 232 -10.67 2.04 4.53
N SER A 233 -11.97 2.35 4.54
CA SER A 233 -12.56 3.41 3.71
C SER A 233 -12.57 4.76 4.44
N ALA A 234 -12.33 5.85 3.71
CA ALA A 234 -12.43 7.20 4.22
C ALA A 234 -13.82 7.84 4.02
N CYS A 235 -14.81 7.06 3.57
CA CYS A 235 -16.09 7.62 3.15
C CYS A 235 -17.27 7.00 3.88
N ARG A 236 -18.29 7.82 4.08
CA ARG A 236 -19.59 7.44 4.65
C ARG A 236 -20.66 7.53 3.58
N ALA A 237 -21.50 6.51 3.50
CA ALA A 237 -22.63 6.46 2.57
C ALA A 237 -23.67 7.54 2.88
N ILE A 238 -24.24 8.15 1.83
CA ILE A 238 -25.40 9.05 1.87
C ILE A 238 -26.48 8.58 0.89
N GLY A 239 -27.72 8.89 1.19
CA GLY A 239 -28.86 8.36 0.42
C GLY A 239 -29.01 6.85 0.58
N ARG A 240 -29.67 6.22 -0.39
CA ARG A 240 -29.88 4.77 -0.43
C ARG A 240 -29.13 4.17 -1.63
N PRO A 241 -28.71 2.89 -1.56
CA PRO A 241 -28.21 2.20 -2.74
C PRO A 241 -29.28 2.16 -3.85
N VAL A 242 -28.85 2.34 -5.10
CA VAL A 242 -29.70 2.32 -6.28
C VAL A 242 -29.01 1.65 -7.45
N THR A 243 -29.80 1.09 -8.35
CA THR A 243 -29.25 0.42 -9.55
C THR A 243 -29.05 1.42 -10.69
N VAL A 244 -27.91 1.32 -11.35
CA VAL A 244 -27.64 2.03 -12.61
C VAL A 244 -28.52 1.44 -13.71
N THR A 245 -29.38 2.25 -14.29
CA THR A 245 -30.32 1.80 -15.34
C THR A 245 -29.83 2.13 -16.74
N SER A 246 -28.93 3.12 -16.87
CA SER A 246 -28.25 3.46 -18.13
C SER A 246 -26.89 4.08 -17.87
N ALA A 247 -25.86 3.68 -18.65
CA ALA A 247 -24.51 4.23 -18.59
C ALA A 247 -23.81 4.12 -19.95
N GLU A 248 -22.84 4.98 -20.20
CA GLU A 248 -21.96 4.98 -21.37
C GLU A 248 -20.51 5.17 -20.90
N GLY A 249 -19.76 4.07 -20.83
CA GLY A 249 -18.38 4.12 -20.32
C GLY A 249 -18.32 4.57 -18.86
N GLU A 250 -17.72 5.72 -18.63
CA GLU A 250 -17.57 6.35 -17.30
C GLU A 250 -18.78 7.23 -16.93
N ALA A 251 -19.69 7.49 -17.85
CA ALA A 251 -20.86 8.34 -17.65
C ALA A 251 -22.08 7.53 -17.22
N VAL A 252 -22.53 7.72 -15.99
CA VAL A 252 -23.80 7.21 -15.45
C VAL A 252 -24.91 8.15 -15.89
N LEU A 253 -25.80 7.68 -16.78
CA LEU A 253 -26.88 8.48 -17.37
C LEU A 253 -28.16 8.44 -16.54
N SER A 254 -28.50 7.27 -15.97
CA SER A 254 -29.70 7.14 -15.15
C SER A 254 -29.51 6.18 -13.98
N LEU A 255 -30.14 6.54 -12.85
CA LEU A 255 -30.22 5.81 -11.60
C LEU A 255 -31.66 5.52 -11.25
N ALA A 256 -32.02 4.27 -10.99
CA ALA A 256 -33.40 3.84 -10.71
C ALA A 256 -34.44 4.34 -11.72
N GLY A 257 -34.06 4.51 -12.99
CA GLY A 257 -34.94 4.94 -14.08
C GLY A 257 -35.10 6.45 -14.25
N GLU A 258 -34.39 7.28 -13.49
CA GLU A 258 -34.37 8.75 -13.61
C GLU A 258 -32.97 9.26 -13.97
N PRO A 259 -32.81 10.48 -14.51
CA PRO A 259 -31.52 11.09 -14.75
C PRO A 259 -30.62 11.06 -13.51
N ALA A 260 -29.33 10.71 -13.69
CA ALA A 260 -28.41 10.57 -12.57
C ALA A 260 -28.23 11.88 -11.79
N THR A 261 -28.30 13.03 -12.48
CA THR A 261 -28.25 14.36 -11.85
C THR A 261 -29.46 14.65 -10.99
N GLU A 262 -30.69 14.27 -11.41
CA GLU A 262 -31.91 14.45 -10.61
C GLU A 262 -31.87 13.59 -9.35
N HIS A 263 -31.35 12.36 -9.46
CA HIS A 263 -31.15 11.49 -8.29
C HIS A 263 -30.15 12.11 -7.34
N LEU A 264 -29.01 12.60 -7.84
CA LEU A 264 -28.00 13.29 -7.06
C LEU A 264 -28.58 14.51 -6.32
N ASP A 265 -29.29 15.38 -7.02
CA ASP A 265 -29.92 16.58 -6.46
C ASP A 265 -30.88 16.24 -5.31
N ARG A 266 -31.62 15.15 -5.43
CA ARG A 266 -32.51 14.65 -4.38
C ARG A 266 -31.72 14.19 -3.15
N VAL A 267 -30.63 13.45 -3.35
CA VAL A 267 -29.76 13.01 -2.25
C VAL A 267 -29.15 14.23 -1.54
N LEU A 268 -28.60 15.18 -2.32
CA LEU A 268 -27.97 16.39 -1.78
C LEU A 268 -28.96 17.29 -1.04
N SER A 269 -30.21 17.40 -1.55
CA SER A 269 -31.27 18.19 -0.90
C SER A 269 -31.69 17.62 0.46
N GLY A 270 -31.40 16.38 0.73
CA GLY A 270 -31.67 15.72 2.03
C GLY A 270 -30.56 15.84 3.05
N LEU A 271 -29.42 16.47 2.71
CA LEU A 271 -28.27 16.57 3.59
C LEU A 271 -28.45 17.60 4.71
N GLY A 272 -27.95 17.27 5.90
CA GLY A 272 -27.84 18.19 7.04
C GLY A 272 -26.63 19.13 6.90
N ALA A 273 -26.53 20.10 7.80
CA ALA A 273 -25.45 21.11 7.77
C ALA A 273 -24.06 20.51 7.87
N GLU A 274 -23.87 19.44 8.65
CA GLU A 274 -22.60 18.75 8.79
C GLU A 274 -22.18 18.07 7.47
N ASP A 275 -23.12 17.42 6.79
CA ASP A 275 -22.88 16.76 5.51
C ASP A 275 -22.57 17.75 4.39
N LEU A 276 -23.26 18.90 4.38
CA LEU A 276 -22.98 20.00 3.44
C LEU A 276 -21.57 20.55 3.65
N ALA A 277 -21.10 20.67 4.90
CA ALA A 277 -19.72 21.08 5.17
C ALA A 277 -18.67 20.06 4.68
N LEU A 278 -18.95 18.75 4.71
CA LEU A 278 -18.10 17.71 4.12
C LEU A 278 -18.13 17.80 2.59
N LEU A 279 -19.28 18.00 2.00
CA LEU A 279 -19.45 18.17 0.55
C LEU A 279 -18.65 19.35 0.01
N GLU A 280 -18.69 20.51 0.67
CA GLU A 280 -17.94 21.72 0.28
C GLU A 280 -16.43 21.53 0.29
N ARG A 281 -15.91 20.59 1.09
CA ARG A 281 -14.50 20.19 1.11
C ARG A 281 -14.10 19.25 -0.04
N GLY A 282 -14.94 19.09 -1.06
CA GLY A 282 -14.68 18.22 -2.22
C GLY A 282 -14.92 16.74 -1.91
N GLY A 283 -15.90 16.45 -1.04
CA GLY A 283 -16.10 15.15 -0.44
C GLY A 283 -16.96 14.15 -1.19
N LEU A 284 -17.58 14.47 -2.35
CA LEU A 284 -18.55 13.58 -3.01
C LEU A 284 -17.90 12.49 -3.83
N GLN A 285 -18.32 11.25 -3.63
CA GLN A 285 -17.86 10.05 -4.33
C GLN A 285 -19.06 9.18 -4.75
N LEU A 286 -18.87 8.34 -5.76
CA LEU A 286 -19.79 7.26 -6.09
C LEU A 286 -19.16 5.93 -5.67
N GLY A 287 -19.85 5.17 -4.83
CA GLY A 287 -19.49 3.81 -4.47
C GLY A 287 -20.16 2.81 -5.39
N LEU A 288 -19.37 1.90 -5.96
CA LEU A 288 -19.83 0.73 -6.71
C LEU A 288 -19.81 -0.48 -5.77
N VAL A 289 -20.91 -1.19 -5.64
CA VAL A 289 -21.02 -2.34 -4.74
C VAL A 289 -20.04 -3.44 -5.14
N ILE A 290 -19.40 -4.07 -4.15
CA ILE A 290 -18.44 -5.17 -4.38
C ILE A 290 -19.16 -6.50 -4.59
N ASP A 291 -20.23 -6.74 -3.83
CA ASP A 291 -21.03 -7.97 -3.87
C ASP A 291 -22.52 -7.63 -4.08
N GLU A 292 -23.02 -7.85 -5.31
CA GLU A 292 -24.38 -7.56 -5.71
C GLU A 292 -25.43 -8.48 -5.06
N VAL A 293 -25.01 -9.59 -4.45
CA VAL A 293 -25.94 -10.56 -3.84
C VAL A 293 -26.04 -10.42 -2.32
N ALA A 294 -25.36 -9.45 -1.73
CA ALA A 294 -25.44 -9.18 -0.30
C ALA A 294 -26.81 -8.62 0.09
N ASP A 295 -27.33 -9.09 1.23
CA ASP A 295 -28.65 -8.65 1.75
C ASP A 295 -28.66 -7.19 2.24
N ALA A 296 -27.50 -6.66 2.62
CA ALA A 296 -27.31 -5.29 3.09
C ALA A 296 -25.87 -4.82 2.86
N TYR A 297 -25.68 -3.53 2.71
CA TYR A 297 -24.38 -2.91 2.47
C TYR A 297 -23.96 -2.03 3.64
N GLY A 298 -22.69 -2.12 4.03
CA GLY A 298 -22.05 -1.32 5.07
C GLY A 298 -20.76 -0.65 4.60
N THR A 299 -20.04 -0.06 5.54
CA THR A 299 -18.74 0.55 5.26
C THR A 299 -17.75 -0.53 4.80
N GLY A 300 -17.14 -0.30 3.61
CA GLY A 300 -16.18 -1.25 3.00
C GLY A 300 -16.78 -2.19 1.98
N ASP A 301 -18.10 -2.17 1.74
CA ASP A 301 -18.76 -2.99 0.72
C ASP A 301 -18.83 -2.31 -0.65
N PHE A 302 -18.14 -1.17 -0.80
CA PHE A 302 -18.12 -0.37 -2.02
C PHE A 302 -16.70 -0.05 -2.48
N LEU A 303 -16.48 -0.12 -3.79
CA LEU A 303 -15.33 0.50 -4.44
C LEU A 303 -15.66 1.98 -4.71
N LEU A 304 -14.92 2.87 -4.08
CA LEU A 304 -15.18 4.32 -4.19
C LEU A 304 -14.52 4.90 -5.43
N ARG A 305 -15.24 5.74 -6.14
CA ARG A 305 -14.79 6.44 -7.34
C ARG A 305 -15.06 7.94 -7.24
N GLY A 306 -14.07 8.73 -7.60
CA GLY A 306 -14.21 10.18 -7.70
C GLY A 306 -15.26 10.56 -8.73
N ILE A 307 -16.09 11.56 -8.41
CA ILE A 307 -16.95 12.20 -9.40
C ILE A 307 -16.09 13.20 -10.17
N LEU A 308 -15.93 12.95 -11.48
CA LEU A 308 -15.07 13.72 -12.38
C LEU A 308 -15.84 14.87 -13.05
N GLY A 309 -17.17 14.75 -13.16
CA GLY A 309 -18.00 15.77 -13.77
C GLY A 309 -19.50 15.51 -13.66
N ILE A 310 -20.27 16.56 -13.82
CA ILE A 310 -21.73 16.54 -13.84
C ILE A 310 -22.17 17.25 -15.13
N ASP A 311 -22.92 16.55 -15.97
CA ASP A 311 -23.47 17.07 -17.23
C ASP A 311 -25.00 17.20 -17.07
N ALA A 312 -25.45 18.41 -16.75
CA ALA A 312 -26.86 18.71 -16.53
C ALA A 312 -27.71 18.55 -17.78
N ASP A 313 -27.15 18.82 -18.98
CA ASP A 313 -27.87 18.72 -20.26
C ASP A 313 -28.15 17.25 -20.62
N ARG A 314 -27.23 16.36 -20.30
CA ARG A 314 -27.38 14.90 -20.50
C ARG A 314 -27.99 14.19 -19.28
N GLY A 315 -28.13 14.87 -18.15
CA GLY A 315 -28.55 14.29 -16.89
C GLY A 315 -27.54 13.30 -16.31
N ALA A 316 -26.24 13.41 -16.66
CA ALA A 316 -25.20 12.42 -16.42
C ALA A 316 -24.24 12.81 -15.31
N VAL A 317 -23.73 11.80 -14.58
CA VAL A 317 -22.63 11.91 -13.62
C VAL A 317 -21.46 11.05 -14.12
N THR A 318 -20.30 11.68 -14.39
CA THR A 318 -19.10 10.98 -14.84
C THR A 318 -18.22 10.61 -13.63
N VAL A 319 -17.75 9.38 -13.60
CA VAL A 319 -16.91 8.84 -12.53
C VAL A 319 -15.62 8.27 -13.07
N GLY A 320 -14.63 8.07 -12.21
CA GLY A 320 -13.30 7.55 -12.59
C GLY A 320 -13.25 6.03 -12.82
N ASP A 321 -14.32 5.43 -13.35
CA ASP A 321 -14.37 4.00 -13.68
C ASP A 321 -15.47 3.72 -14.70
N HIS A 322 -15.35 2.57 -15.38
CA HIS A 322 -16.42 2.08 -16.25
C HIS A 322 -17.57 1.50 -15.41
N VAL A 323 -18.78 2.03 -15.61
CA VAL A 323 -19.98 1.59 -14.88
C VAL A 323 -20.96 0.91 -15.82
N ALA A 324 -21.29 -0.35 -15.54
CA ALA A 324 -22.26 -1.09 -16.35
C ALA A 324 -23.69 -0.87 -15.85
N PRO A 325 -24.71 -0.83 -16.75
CA PRO A 325 -26.10 -0.97 -16.35
C PRO A 325 -26.31 -2.27 -15.53
N GLY A 326 -27.10 -2.17 -14.47
CA GLY A 326 -27.33 -3.25 -13.51
C GLY A 326 -26.45 -3.16 -12.26
N THR A 327 -25.37 -2.38 -12.26
CA THR A 327 -24.52 -2.18 -11.08
C THR A 327 -25.28 -1.42 -9.98
N THR A 328 -25.19 -1.88 -8.75
CA THR A 328 -25.69 -1.16 -7.58
C THR A 328 -24.67 -0.13 -7.14
N VAL A 329 -25.10 1.11 -6.97
CA VAL A 329 -24.25 2.24 -6.57
C VAL A 329 -24.87 3.01 -5.41
N GLN A 330 -24.03 3.74 -4.68
CA GLN A 330 -24.46 4.65 -3.62
C GLN A 330 -23.54 5.86 -3.57
N PHE A 331 -24.08 7.04 -3.30
CA PHE A 331 -23.25 8.22 -3.07
C PHE A 331 -22.61 8.18 -1.69
N HIS A 332 -21.40 8.72 -1.59
CA HIS A 332 -20.62 8.76 -0.36
C HIS A 332 -20.01 10.15 -0.16
N LEU A 333 -19.80 10.52 1.10
CA LEU A 333 -19.04 11.70 1.50
C LEU A 333 -17.74 11.28 2.18
N ARG A 334 -16.64 11.94 1.87
CA ARG A 334 -15.40 11.80 2.63
C ARG A 334 -15.61 12.36 4.03
N ASP A 335 -15.40 11.51 5.04
CA ASP A 335 -15.68 11.82 6.43
C ASP A 335 -14.50 11.39 7.31
N PRO A 336 -13.71 12.34 7.86
CA PRO A 336 -12.54 12.03 8.67
C PRO A 336 -12.87 11.26 9.94
N VAL A 337 -14.03 11.49 10.54
CA VAL A 337 -14.45 10.78 11.76
C VAL A 337 -14.75 9.33 11.43
N GLN A 338 -15.52 9.09 10.37
CA GLN A 338 -15.84 7.74 9.93
C GLN A 338 -14.57 6.99 9.45
N ALA A 339 -13.65 7.68 8.77
CA ALA A 339 -12.36 7.12 8.35
C ALA A 339 -11.54 6.61 9.55
N GLY A 340 -11.44 7.37 10.62
CA GLY A 340 -10.75 6.98 11.85
C GLY A 340 -11.43 5.81 12.57
N ILE A 341 -12.76 5.82 12.64
CA ILE A 341 -13.54 4.72 13.24
C ILE A 341 -13.33 3.42 12.45
N ASP A 342 -13.45 3.47 11.13
CA ASP A 342 -13.28 2.27 10.28
C ASP A 342 -11.85 1.74 10.35
N LEU A 343 -10.83 2.61 10.25
CA LEU A 343 -9.43 2.19 10.39
C LEU A 343 -9.18 1.49 11.74
N THR A 344 -9.65 2.08 12.83
CA THR A 344 -9.53 1.49 14.17
C THR A 344 -10.19 0.11 14.25
N ALA A 345 -11.36 -0.05 13.65
CA ALA A 345 -12.07 -1.34 13.63
C ALA A 345 -11.28 -2.40 12.84
N ARG A 346 -10.68 -2.02 11.69
CA ARG A 346 -9.83 -2.89 10.87
C ARG A 346 -8.57 -3.30 11.63
N LEU A 347 -7.88 -2.35 12.26
CA LEU A 347 -6.68 -2.61 13.04
C LEU A 347 -6.93 -3.55 14.23
N ARG A 348 -8.07 -3.41 14.91
CA ARG A 348 -8.45 -4.35 15.98
C ARG A 348 -8.65 -5.78 15.46
N ARG A 349 -9.22 -5.96 14.26
CA ARG A 349 -9.31 -7.28 13.62
C ARG A 349 -7.94 -7.84 13.29
N LEU A 350 -7.05 -7.02 12.74
CA LEU A 350 -5.65 -7.41 12.50
C LEU A 350 -4.95 -7.80 13.81
N ALA A 351 -5.06 -7.02 14.86
CA ALA A 351 -4.46 -7.32 16.16
C ALA A 351 -5.00 -8.63 16.76
N ALA A 352 -6.31 -8.89 16.64
CA ALA A 352 -6.95 -10.10 17.15
C ALA A 352 -6.59 -11.38 16.37
N GLY A 353 -5.89 -11.29 15.25
CA GLY A 353 -5.57 -12.44 14.41
C GLY A 353 -6.78 -13.03 13.68
N SER A 354 -7.85 -12.26 13.51
CA SER A 354 -9.05 -12.68 12.79
C SER A 354 -8.73 -12.82 11.29
N GLY A 355 -8.53 -14.04 10.80
CA GLY A 355 -8.18 -14.36 9.42
C GLY A 355 -7.40 -15.66 9.29
N SER A 356 -7.11 -16.11 8.07
CA SER A 356 -6.46 -17.38 7.74
C SER A 356 -4.99 -17.55 8.18
N GLY A 357 -4.40 -16.53 8.82
CA GLY A 357 -2.99 -16.56 9.20
C GLY A 357 -2.75 -16.38 10.69
N GLY A 358 -3.16 -17.29 11.57
CA GLY A 358 -2.91 -17.22 13.03
C GLY A 358 -1.49 -16.73 13.41
N GLY A 359 -1.32 -16.16 14.59
CA GLY A 359 -0.07 -15.59 15.08
C GLY A 359 -0.17 -14.09 15.36
N GLU A 360 0.81 -13.53 16.06
CA GLU A 360 0.87 -12.12 16.41
C GLU A 360 1.42 -11.28 15.22
N PRO A 361 0.97 -10.02 15.06
CA PRO A 361 1.61 -9.12 14.11
C PRO A 361 3.12 -8.98 14.42
N ALA A 362 3.96 -9.12 13.41
CA ALA A 362 5.41 -8.95 13.50
C ALA A 362 5.87 -7.65 12.81
N GLY A 363 5.06 -7.09 11.94
CA GLY A 363 5.29 -5.84 11.24
C GLY A 363 4.16 -5.51 10.29
N ALA A 364 4.12 -4.27 9.81
CA ALA A 364 3.06 -3.81 8.92
C ALA A 364 3.58 -2.99 7.75
N LEU A 365 2.86 -3.07 6.62
CA LEU A 365 2.92 -2.11 5.53
C LEU A 365 1.59 -1.36 5.44
N LEU A 366 1.66 -0.06 5.24
CA LEU A 366 0.52 0.83 5.06
C LEU A 366 0.61 1.52 3.69
N PHE A 367 -0.40 1.33 2.88
CA PHE A 367 -0.60 2.06 1.63
C PHE A 367 -1.84 2.93 1.79
N THR A 368 -1.65 4.24 1.86
CA THR A 368 -2.73 5.19 2.15
C THR A 368 -2.93 6.16 1.00
N CYS A 369 -4.19 6.51 0.74
CA CYS A 369 -4.53 7.41 -0.35
C CYS A 369 -4.02 8.84 -0.11
N LEU A 370 -3.54 9.51 -1.16
CA LEU A 370 -3.24 10.95 -1.18
C LEU A 370 -4.38 11.81 -0.61
N GLY A 371 -5.62 11.33 -0.73
CA GLY A 371 -6.78 11.98 -0.17
C GLY A 371 -6.95 11.83 1.34
N ARG A 372 -6.09 11.09 2.04
CA ARG A 372 -6.05 10.94 3.51
C ARG A 372 -5.07 11.96 4.10
N GLY A 373 -4.30 11.61 5.10
CA GLY A 373 -3.28 12.49 5.67
C GLY A 373 -3.84 13.76 6.32
N ARG A 374 -2.97 14.76 6.46
CA ARG A 374 -3.31 16.05 7.09
C ARG A 374 -4.48 16.76 6.41
N GLY A 375 -4.62 16.64 5.09
CA GLY A 375 -5.69 17.26 4.32
C GLY A 375 -7.09 16.76 4.72
N LEU A 376 -7.23 15.51 5.10
CA LEU A 376 -8.48 14.92 5.59
C LEU A 376 -8.65 15.09 7.10
N PHE A 377 -7.64 14.71 7.88
CA PHE A 377 -7.75 14.59 9.34
C PHE A 377 -7.44 15.89 10.09
N GLY A 378 -6.80 16.87 9.44
CA GLY A 378 -6.36 18.13 10.06
C GLY A 378 -5.16 17.99 10.99
N VAL A 379 -4.63 16.77 11.16
CA VAL A 379 -3.47 16.43 11.98
C VAL A 379 -2.51 15.55 11.17
N PRO A 380 -1.18 15.64 11.39
CA PRO A 380 -0.21 14.77 10.75
C PRO A 380 -0.25 13.35 11.34
N ASP A 381 0.30 12.40 10.60
CA ASP A 381 0.63 11.04 11.06
C ASP A 381 -0.58 10.21 11.51
N HIS A 382 -1.79 10.56 11.10
CA HIS A 382 -3.01 9.92 11.62
C HIS A 382 -3.02 8.41 11.40
N ASP A 383 -2.81 7.96 10.17
CA ASP A 383 -2.92 6.55 9.81
C ASP A 383 -1.70 5.74 10.29
N ALA A 384 -0.49 6.28 10.16
CA ALA A 384 0.73 5.62 10.61
C ALA A 384 0.75 5.44 12.14
N ARG A 385 0.33 6.45 12.91
CA ARG A 385 0.17 6.32 14.37
C ARG A 385 -0.89 5.31 14.75
N ALA A 386 -2.05 5.34 14.10
CA ALA A 386 -3.10 4.37 14.38
C ALA A 386 -2.60 2.93 14.18
N VAL A 387 -1.85 2.66 13.08
CA VAL A 387 -1.25 1.33 12.84
C VAL A 387 -0.24 0.97 13.92
N ALA A 388 0.70 1.86 14.25
CA ALA A 388 1.72 1.62 15.26
C ALA A 388 1.11 1.37 16.65
N ASP A 389 0.14 2.20 17.06
CA ASP A 389 -0.49 2.13 18.39
C ASP A 389 -1.35 0.86 18.58
N HIS A 390 -2.09 0.45 17.52
CA HIS A 390 -2.98 -0.70 17.63
C HIS A 390 -2.29 -2.04 17.42
N LEU A 391 -1.26 -2.09 16.59
CA LEU A 391 -0.55 -3.33 16.28
C LEU A 391 0.73 -3.52 17.10
N GLY A 392 1.29 -2.44 17.66
CA GLY A 392 2.53 -2.49 18.44
C GLY A 392 3.76 -2.90 17.64
N VAL A 393 3.76 -2.64 16.32
CA VAL A 393 4.84 -3.06 15.41
C VAL A 393 5.36 -1.88 14.58
N ASP A 394 6.55 -2.05 14.02
CA ASP A 394 7.08 -1.11 13.03
C ASP A 394 6.24 -1.14 11.75
N VAL A 395 5.89 0.04 11.24
CA VAL A 395 5.17 0.24 9.98
C VAL A 395 6.06 0.93 8.97
N GLY A 396 5.97 0.52 7.71
CA GLY A 396 6.53 1.19 6.55
C GLY A 396 5.47 1.32 5.46
N GLY A 397 5.76 2.01 4.38
CA GLY A 397 4.83 2.11 3.26
C GLY A 397 4.88 3.42 2.49
N ALA A 398 3.79 3.77 1.85
CA ALA A 398 3.71 4.93 0.97
C ALA A 398 2.31 5.54 0.90
N THR A 399 2.28 6.83 0.55
CA THR A 399 1.07 7.52 0.10
C THR A 399 0.87 7.27 -1.39
N CYS A 400 -0.35 6.87 -1.78
CA CYS A 400 -0.67 6.32 -3.10
C CYS A 400 -1.76 7.12 -3.82
N ASP A 401 -1.75 7.05 -5.16
CA ASP A 401 -2.81 7.57 -6.05
C ASP A 401 -4.03 6.62 -6.11
N GLY A 402 -3.86 5.41 -5.60
CA GLY A 402 -4.86 4.37 -5.45
C GLY A 402 -4.25 3.16 -4.78
N GLU A 403 -5.02 2.41 -4.02
CA GLU A 403 -4.54 1.32 -3.17
C GLU A 403 -5.02 -0.03 -3.72
N LEU A 404 -4.11 -0.99 -3.80
CA LEU A 404 -4.44 -2.37 -4.15
C LEU A 404 -4.68 -3.18 -2.87
N GLY A 405 -5.84 -3.81 -2.80
CA GLY A 405 -6.21 -4.57 -1.61
C GLY A 405 -7.42 -5.47 -1.82
N PRO A 406 -7.82 -6.25 -0.80
CA PRO A 406 -8.97 -7.13 -0.88
C PRO A 406 -10.30 -6.37 -1.07
N ALA A 407 -11.17 -6.94 -1.91
CA ALA A 407 -12.53 -6.52 -2.17
C ALA A 407 -13.42 -7.77 -2.25
N GLY A 408 -14.00 -8.18 -1.11
CA GLY A 408 -14.66 -9.49 -1.00
C GLY A 408 -13.69 -10.65 -1.22
N GLN A 409 -13.98 -11.49 -2.18
CA GLN A 409 -13.17 -12.68 -2.53
C GLN A 409 -12.05 -12.39 -3.55
N ARG A 410 -11.91 -11.16 -4.00
CA ARG A 410 -10.94 -10.75 -5.01
C ARG A 410 -10.10 -9.57 -4.51
N SER A 411 -9.09 -9.19 -5.26
CA SER A 411 -8.38 -7.92 -5.08
C SER A 411 -8.91 -6.88 -6.07
N ALA A 412 -8.88 -5.62 -5.66
CA ALA A 412 -9.30 -4.50 -6.50
C ALA A 412 -8.42 -3.27 -6.25
N LEU A 413 -8.51 -2.31 -7.17
CA LEU A 413 -7.99 -0.96 -6.97
C LEU A 413 -9.05 -0.15 -6.20
N HIS A 414 -8.67 0.29 -5.01
CA HIS A 414 -9.45 1.17 -4.14
C HIS A 414 -9.05 2.63 -4.35
N GLY A 415 -9.93 3.53 -3.96
CA GLY A 415 -9.65 4.95 -3.82
C GLY A 415 -10.14 5.45 -2.46
N PHE A 416 -9.53 6.52 -1.97
CA PHE A 416 -9.87 7.12 -0.67
C PHE A 416 -9.79 6.12 0.50
N SER A 417 -8.83 5.22 0.44
CA SER A 417 -8.69 4.10 1.38
C SER A 417 -7.31 4.07 2.06
N ALA A 418 -7.19 3.22 3.06
CA ALA A 418 -5.92 2.78 3.60
C ALA A 418 -5.89 1.25 3.60
N VAL A 419 -4.89 0.68 2.97
CA VAL A 419 -4.64 -0.75 2.92
C VAL A 419 -3.52 -1.09 3.89
N VAL A 420 -3.82 -1.93 4.87
CA VAL A 420 -2.85 -2.38 5.88
C VAL A 420 -2.58 -3.86 5.67
N LEU A 421 -1.33 -4.19 5.34
CA LEU A 421 -0.83 -5.55 5.31
C LEU A 421 -0.04 -5.80 6.60
N THR A 422 -0.33 -6.88 7.33
CA THR A 422 0.47 -7.34 8.47
C THR A 422 1.18 -8.63 8.14
N VAL A 423 2.47 -8.68 8.44
CA VAL A 423 3.24 -9.93 8.48
C VAL A 423 3.04 -10.56 9.85
N ARG A 424 2.85 -11.88 9.90
CA ARG A 424 2.54 -12.59 11.14
C ARG A 424 3.63 -13.56 11.54
N ASP A 425 3.96 -13.58 12.84
CA ASP A 425 4.86 -14.58 13.41
C ASP A 425 4.07 -15.84 13.74
N GLN A 426 4.24 -16.86 12.91
CA GLN A 426 3.69 -18.19 13.18
C GLN A 426 4.63 -18.89 14.17
N ARG A 427 4.48 -18.62 15.47
CA ARG A 427 5.11 -19.44 16.49
C ARG A 427 4.49 -20.83 16.43
N ARG A 428 5.29 -21.82 16.05
CA ARG A 428 4.95 -23.24 16.18
C ARG A 428 5.05 -23.69 17.62
#